data_8a3096fa80036ff7c26eb562dbd04ad6
#
_entry.id   8a3096fa80036ff7c26eb562dbd04ad6
#
_cell.length_a   1.000
_cell.length_b   1.000
_cell.length_c   1.000
_cell.angle_alpha   90.00
_cell.angle_beta   90.00
_cell.angle_gamma   90.00
#
_symmetry.space_group_name_H-M   'P 1'
#
loop_
_entity.id
_entity.type
_entity.pdbx_description
1 polymer ?
#
loop_
_entity_poly.entity_id
_entity_poly.type
_entity_poly.pdbx_seq_one_letter_code
_entity_poly.pdbx_strand_id
1 'polypeptide(L)'
;MKKTLGVFLPLYTTTLLLLLGSGLLTTYVSLRLASIHVSSALIGAIIAANYIGLVIGGKVGHFLIARVGHIRAYVACAGIITAAVLGHGLTAFIPAWVALRLVIGLCMMCQFMVLESWLNDQAESNQRGMVFGFYMAATYLGMSLGQ
;
A
#
# COMPACT_ATOMS: atom_id res chain seq x y z
N MET A 1 -19.86 18.65 9.60
CA MET A 1 -19.64 17.21 9.75
C MET A 1 -20.05 16.38 8.53
N LYS A 2 -21.30 16.39 8.03
CA LYS A 2 -21.71 15.62 6.83
C LYS A 2 -20.98 16.01 5.55
N LYS A 3 -20.69 17.31 5.34
CA LYS A 3 -20.00 17.79 4.13
C LYS A 3 -18.52 17.40 4.09
N THR A 4 -17.86 17.44 5.23
CA THR A 4 -16.45 17.04 5.40
C THR A 4 -16.27 15.54 5.19
N LEU A 5 -17.14 14.70 5.78
CA LEU A 5 -17.07 13.24 5.59
C LEU A 5 -17.22 12.84 4.12
N GLY A 6 -18.12 13.51 3.37
CA GLY A 6 -18.35 13.20 1.95
C GLY A 6 -17.15 13.45 1.04
N VAL A 7 -16.37 14.49 1.34
CA VAL A 7 -15.15 14.82 0.56
C VAL A 7 -14.04 13.80 0.78
N PHE A 8 -13.89 13.28 2.01
CA PHE A 8 -12.82 12.35 2.36
C PHE A 8 -13.22 10.87 2.20
N LEU A 9 -14.50 10.56 2.00
CA LEU A 9 -14.97 9.18 1.85
C LEU A 9 -14.23 8.38 0.77
N PRO A 10 -13.97 8.93 -0.44
CA PRO A 10 -13.18 8.21 -1.45
C PRO A 10 -11.76 7.89 -0.98
N LEU A 11 -11.12 8.79 -0.21
CA LEU A 11 -9.78 8.57 0.32
C LEU A 11 -9.76 7.45 1.39
N TYR A 12 -10.75 7.42 2.27
CA TYR A 12 -10.87 6.37 3.29
C TYR A 12 -11.16 5.01 2.66
N THR A 13 -12.05 4.96 1.67
CA THR A 13 -12.37 3.70 0.97
C THR A 13 -11.20 3.17 0.18
N THR A 14 -10.45 4.03 -0.52
CA THR A 14 -9.23 3.61 -1.23
C THR A 14 -8.15 3.11 -0.29
N THR A 15 -7.94 3.76 0.85
CA THR A 15 -7.00 3.31 1.88
C THR A 15 -7.40 1.94 2.43
N LEU A 16 -8.67 1.76 2.79
CA LEU A 16 -9.20 0.50 3.29
C LEU A 16 -8.99 -0.63 2.28
N LEU A 17 -9.37 -0.41 1.03
CA LEU A 17 -9.24 -1.42 -0.04
C LEU A 17 -7.76 -1.74 -0.35
N LEU A 18 -6.88 -0.74 -0.36
CA LEU A 18 -5.45 -0.93 -0.58
C LEU A 18 -4.84 -1.82 0.51
N LEU A 19 -5.15 -1.56 1.77
CA LEU A 19 -4.60 -2.32 2.89
C LEU A 19 -5.24 -3.70 3.05
N LEU A 20 -6.53 -3.83 2.77
CA LEU A 20 -7.21 -5.12 2.68
C LEU A 20 -6.54 -5.99 1.60
N GLY A 21 -6.34 -5.45 0.40
CA GLY A 21 -5.66 -6.17 -0.68
C GLY A 21 -4.21 -6.54 -0.35
N SER A 22 -3.48 -5.65 0.34
CA SER A 22 -2.11 -5.91 0.79
C SER A 22 -2.05 -7.03 1.84
N GLY A 23 -2.98 -7.04 2.79
CA GLY A 23 -3.11 -8.11 3.80
C GLY A 23 -3.39 -9.45 3.14
N LEU A 24 -4.43 -9.51 2.28
CA LEU A 24 -4.78 -10.71 1.51
C LEU A 24 -3.60 -11.23 0.67
N LEU A 25 -2.87 -10.33 0.00
CA LEU A 25 -1.69 -10.74 -0.77
C LEU A 25 -0.60 -11.32 0.12
N THR A 26 -0.39 -10.77 1.31
CA THR A 26 0.62 -11.27 2.25
C THR A 26 0.23 -12.66 2.76
N THR A 27 -1.02 -12.86 3.12
CA THR A 27 -1.56 -14.17 3.53
C THR A 27 -1.47 -15.17 2.39
N TYR A 28 -1.90 -14.80 1.17
CA TYR A 28 -1.80 -15.66 -0.02
C TYR A 28 -0.36 -16.09 -0.29
N VAL A 29 0.58 -15.16 -0.31
CA VAL A 29 2.01 -15.46 -0.57
C VAL A 29 2.56 -16.42 0.49
N SER A 30 2.26 -16.18 1.76
CA SER A 30 2.71 -17.04 2.86
C SER A 30 2.18 -18.47 2.73
N LEU A 31 0.87 -18.61 2.50
CA LEU A 31 0.22 -19.92 2.35
C LEU A 31 0.69 -20.65 1.08
N ARG A 32 0.80 -19.95 -0.03
CA ARG A 32 1.26 -20.51 -1.30
C ARG A 32 2.69 -21.04 -1.21
N LEU A 33 3.60 -20.29 -0.60
CA LEU A 33 4.99 -20.72 -0.43
C LEU A 33 5.10 -21.88 0.57
N ALA A 34 4.33 -21.84 1.66
CA ALA A 34 4.28 -22.95 2.60
C ALA A 34 3.76 -24.25 1.95
N SER A 35 2.74 -24.16 1.08
CA SER A 35 2.18 -25.33 0.38
C SER A 35 3.16 -26.03 -0.58
N ILE A 36 4.18 -25.31 -1.06
CA ILE A 36 5.25 -25.87 -1.90
C ILE A 36 6.54 -26.10 -1.10
N HIS A 37 6.43 -26.20 0.23
CA HIS A 37 7.52 -26.53 1.17
C HIS A 37 8.72 -25.56 1.13
N VAL A 38 8.51 -24.29 0.81
CA VAL A 38 9.55 -23.27 0.93
C VAL A 38 9.85 -23.02 2.40
N SER A 39 11.14 -22.87 2.74
CA SER A 39 11.57 -22.65 4.12
C SER A 39 10.97 -21.36 4.71
N SER A 40 10.61 -21.38 6.01
CA SER A 40 10.05 -20.23 6.71
C SER A 40 10.97 -19.01 6.67
N ALA A 41 12.29 -19.22 6.65
CA ALA A 41 13.26 -18.13 6.53
C ALA A 41 13.14 -17.40 5.18
N LEU A 42 12.92 -18.13 4.08
CA LEU A 42 12.77 -17.55 2.75
C LEU A 42 11.41 -16.86 2.60
N ILE A 43 10.34 -17.43 3.17
CA ILE A 43 9.02 -16.77 3.25
C ILE A 43 9.15 -15.43 3.98
N GLY A 44 9.83 -15.43 5.14
CA GLY A 44 10.11 -14.22 5.90
C GLY A 44 10.90 -13.18 5.09
N ALA A 45 11.90 -13.61 4.33
CA ALA A 45 12.69 -12.72 3.46
C ALA A 45 11.84 -12.07 2.35
N ILE A 46 10.93 -12.83 1.74
CA ILE A 46 10.00 -12.32 0.71
C ILE A 46 9.05 -11.27 1.32
N ILE A 47 8.53 -11.52 2.53
CA ILE A 47 7.70 -10.55 3.23
C ILE A 47 8.52 -9.31 3.61
N ALA A 48 9.74 -9.49 4.13
CA ALA A 48 10.64 -8.39 4.49
C ALA A 48 10.99 -7.51 3.29
N ALA A 49 11.07 -8.05 2.09
CA ALA A 49 11.32 -7.27 0.86
C ALA A 49 10.26 -6.18 0.65
N ASN A 50 9.00 -6.42 1.02
CA ASN A 50 7.96 -5.39 0.97
C ASN A 50 8.27 -4.21 1.91
N TYR A 51 8.71 -4.48 3.12
CA TYR A 51 9.08 -3.44 4.09
C TYR A 51 10.33 -2.67 3.66
N ILE A 52 11.30 -3.36 3.04
CA ILE A 52 12.46 -2.68 2.41
C ILE A 52 11.97 -1.75 1.30
N GLY A 53 11.01 -2.20 0.49
CA GLY A 53 10.36 -1.39 -0.53
C GLY A 53 9.70 -0.13 0.05
N LEU A 54 8.97 -0.25 1.17
CA LEU A 54 8.38 0.89 1.89
C LEU A 54 9.46 1.92 2.30
N VAL A 55 10.57 1.46 2.86
CA VAL A 55 11.67 2.35 3.29
C VAL A 55 12.27 3.09 2.09
N ILE A 56 12.51 2.39 0.98
CA ILE A 56 13.02 2.99 -0.25
C ILE A 56 11.99 3.98 -0.81
N GLY A 57 10.72 3.60 -0.84
CA GLY A 57 9.61 4.43 -1.29
C GLY A 57 9.49 5.74 -0.51
N GLY A 58 9.76 5.73 0.80
CA GLY A 58 9.80 6.92 1.64
C GLY A 58 10.89 7.92 1.23
N LYS A 59 12.02 7.41 0.74
CA LYS A 59 13.12 8.26 0.25
C LYS A 59 12.91 8.77 -1.17
N VAL A 60 12.31 7.95 -2.04
CA VAL A 60 12.20 8.24 -3.49
C VAL A 60 10.85 8.87 -3.82
N GLY A 61 9.80 8.57 -3.05
CA GLY A 61 8.43 8.95 -3.37
C GLY A 61 8.23 10.46 -3.49
N HIS A 62 8.87 11.26 -2.65
CA HIS A 62 8.75 12.72 -2.74
C HIS A 62 9.32 13.28 -4.06
N PHE A 63 10.42 12.73 -4.58
CA PHE A 63 10.96 13.13 -5.89
C PHE A 63 9.99 12.78 -7.02
N LEU A 64 9.40 11.58 -6.96
CA LEU A 64 8.41 11.16 -7.93
C LEU A 64 7.19 12.09 -7.92
N ILE A 65 6.63 12.36 -6.73
CA ILE A 65 5.48 13.22 -6.55
C ILE A 65 5.76 14.65 -7.02
N ALA A 66 6.92 15.19 -6.68
CA ALA A 66 7.34 16.53 -7.11
C ALA A 66 7.48 16.63 -8.64
N ARG A 67 7.93 15.56 -9.30
CA ARG A 67 8.16 15.56 -10.75
C ARG A 67 6.89 15.35 -11.58
N VAL A 68 6.00 14.45 -11.17
CA VAL A 68 4.84 14.04 -11.97
C VAL A 68 3.50 14.55 -11.40
N GLY A 69 3.50 15.03 -10.16
CA GLY A 69 2.31 15.47 -9.43
C GLY A 69 1.60 14.33 -8.70
N HIS A 70 0.79 14.69 -7.69
CA HIS A 70 0.14 13.74 -6.76
C HIS A 70 -0.75 12.71 -7.46
N ILE A 71 -1.70 13.18 -8.31
CA ILE A 71 -2.68 12.29 -8.98
C ILE A 71 -1.98 11.30 -9.89
N ARG A 72 -1.03 11.77 -10.71
CA ARG A 72 -0.32 10.91 -11.66
C ARG A 72 0.57 9.90 -10.95
N ALA A 73 1.27 10.31 -9.88
CA ALA A 73 2.06 9.41 -9.06
C ALA A 73 1.19 8.31 -8.44
N TYR A 74 0.03 8.67 -7.87
CA TYR A 74 -0.91 7.74 -7.28
C TYR A 74 -1.40 6.69 -8.28
N VAL A 75 -1.89 7.14 -9.45
CA VAL A 75 -2.43 6.25 -10.50
C VAL A 75 -1.36 5.33 -11.07
N ALA A 76 -0.15 5.87 -11.34
CA ALA A 76 0.96 5.07 -11.82
C ALA A 76 1.37 3.98 -10.80
N CYS A 77 1.49 4.33 -9.52
CA CYS A 77 1.79 3.37 -8.47
C CYS A 77 0.68 2.31 -8.33
N ALA A 78 -0.59 2.69 -8.43
CA ALA A 78 -1.71 1.74 -8.41
C ALA A 78 -1.62 0.72 -9.57
N GLY A 79 -1.34 1.20 -10.78
CA GLY A 79 -1.14 0.32 -11.95
C GLY A 79 0.04 -0.64 -11.77
N ILE A 80 1.17 -0.15 -11.25
CA ILE A 80 2.36 -0.97 -10.99
C ILE A 80 2.06 -2.02 -9.91
N ILE A 81 1.39 -1.66 -8.82
CA ILE A 81 0.98 -2.60 -7.77
C ILE A 81 0.08 -3.69 -8.37
N THR A 82 -0.92 -3.31 -9.16
CA THR A 82 -1.83 -4.27 -9.80
C THR A 82 -1.06 -5.25 -10.70
N ALA A 83 -0.18 -4.75 -11.56
CA ALA A 83 0.66 -5.57 -12.42
C ALA A 83 1.58 -6.51 -11.60
N ALA A 84 2.17 -6.02 -10.51
CA ALA A 84 3.03 -6.81 -9.65
C ALA A 84 2.25 -7.90 -8.88
N VAL A 85 1.03 -7.61 -8.43
CA VAL A 85 0.14 -8.60 -7.79
C VAL A 85 -0.21 -9.72 -8.77
N LEU A 86 -0.60 -9.38 -10.00
CA LEU A 86 -0.86 -10.36 -11.07
C LEU A 86 0.40 -11.17 -11.40
N GLY A 87 1.56 -10.53 -11.38
CA GLY A 87 2.85 -11.17 -11.59
C GLY A 87 3.14 -12.32 -10.61
N HIS A 88 2.68 -12.23 -9.35
CA HIS A 88 2.81 -13.34 -8.40
C HIS A 88 2.03 -14.59 -8.83
N GLY A 89 0.92 -14.44 -9.55
CA GLY A 89 0.14 -15.54 -10.09
C GLY A 89 0.75 -16.16 -11.36
N LEU A 90 1.57 -15.40 -12.08
CA LEU A 90 2.13 -15.79 -13.40
C LEU A 90 3.49 -16.49 -13.31
N THR A 91 4.19 -16.40 -12.18
CA THR A 91 5.53 -16.97 -12.04
C THR A 91 5.66 -17.78 -10.76
N ALA A 92 6.37 -18.91 -10.86
CA ALA A 92 6.80 -19.71 -9.71
C ALA A 92 8.27 -19.41 -9.31
N PHE A 93 8.93 -18.46 -9.97
CA PHE A 93 10.33 -18.12 -9.73
C PHE A 93 10.48 -17.24 -8.49
N ILE A 94 10.97 -17.81 -7.40
CA ILE A 94 11.07 -17.17 -6.07
C ILE A 94 11.81 -15.84 -6.09
N PRO A 95 12.95 -15.65 -6.77
CA PRO A 95 13.59 -14.35 -6.85
C PRO A 95 12.70 -13.24 -7.46
N ALA A 96 11.82 -13.61 -8.41
CA ALA A 96 10.85 -12.66 -8.95
C ALA A 96 9.84 -12.21 -7.89
N TRP A 97 9.44 -13.08 -6.97
CA TRP A 97 8.54 -12.73 -5.87
C TRP A 97 9.17 -11.73 -4.91
N VAL A 98 10.48 -11.84 -4.63
CA VAL A 98 11.23 -10.85 -3.83
C VAL A 98 11.20 -9.48 -4.52
N ALA A 99 11.51 -9.44 -5.83
CA ALA A 99 11.50 -8.20 -6.61
C ALA A 99 10.11 -7.57 -6.69
N LEU A 100 9.07 -8.37 -6.95
CA LEU A 100 7.67 -7.90 -7.00
C LEU A 100 7.23 -7.33 -5.64
N ARG A 101 7.58 -7.97 -4.52
CA ARG A 101 7.28 -7.48 -3.17
C ARG A 101 7.96 -6.15 -2.88
N LEU A 102 9.24 -6.01 -3.27
CA LEU A 102 9.97 -4.77 -3.12
C LEU A 102 9.31 -3.62 -3.90
N VAL A 103 8.93 -3.88 -5.15
CA VAL A 103 8.22 -2.90 -6.00
C VAL A 103 6.85 -2.52 -5.40
N ILE A 104 6.08 -3.50 -4.92
CA ILE A 104 4.80 -3.23 -4.25
C ILE A 104 5.00 -2.31 -3.05
N GLY A 105 5.95 -2.63 -2.17
CA GLY A 105 6.23 -1.81 -0.99
C GLY A 105 6.62 -0.37 -1.36
N LEU A 106 7.51 -0.21 -2.34
CA LEU A 106 7.91 1.11 -2.83
C LEU A 106 6.70 1.92 -3.32
N CYS A 107 5.88 1.34 -4.17
CA CYS A 107 4.69 2.01 -4.72
C CYS A 107 3.62 2.28 -3.65
N MET A 108 3.43 1.38 -2.68
CA MET A 108 2.53 1.61 -1.54
C MET A 108 2.94 2.82 -0.72
N MET A 109 4.23 2.97 -0.43
CA MET A 109 4.71 4.15 0.31
C MET A 109 4.45 5.44 -0.46
N CYS A 110 4.69 5.45 -1.76
CA CYS A 110 4.34 6.60 -2.60
C CYS A 110 2.84 6.94 -2.52
N GLN A 111 1.97 5.93 -2.53
CA GLN A 111 0.52 6.15 -2.38
C GLN A 111 0.14 6.69 -1.00
N PHE A 112 0.74 6.19 0.09
CA PHE A 112 0.52 6.74 1.43
C PHE A 112 0.92 8.20 1.51
N MET A 113 2.09 8.57 0.98
CA MET A 113 2.55 9.96 0.95
C MET A 113 1.58 10.87 0.20
N VAL A 114 1.02 10.42 -0.94
CA VAL A 114 0.02 11.19 -1.68
C VAL A 114 -1.28 11.34 -0.88
N LEU A 115 -1.79 10.25 -0.30
CA LEU A 115 -3.02 10.26 0.48
C LEU A 115 -2.90 11.17 1.70
N GLU A 116 -1.80 11.07 2.45
CA GLU A 116 -1.55 11.88 3.64
C GLU A 116 -1.35 13.35 3.30
N SER A 117 -0.67 13.67 2.18
CA SER A 117 -0.55 15.03 1.68
C SER A 117 -1.92 15.62 1.36
N TRP A 118 -2.77 14.88 0.64
CA TRP A 118 -4.12 15.34 0.33
C TRP A 118 -5.00 15.54 1.56
N LEU A 119 -4.94 14.60 2.51
CA LEU A 119 -5.67 14.75 3.78
C LEU A 119 -5.23 15.99 4.53
N ASN A 120 -3.93 16.26 4.58
CA ASN A 120 -3.38 17.42 5.25
C ASN A 120 -3.77 18.74 4.57
N ASP A 121 -3.75 18.80 3.24
CA ASP A 121 -4.04 19.99 2.46
C ASP A 121 -5.55 20.35 2.49
N GLN A 122 -6.41 19.33 2.52
CA GLN A 122 -7.86 19.54 2.50
C GLN A 122 -8.50 19.68 3.89
N ALA A 123 -7.80 19.25 4.95
CA ALA A 123 -8.33 19.27 6.29
C ALA A 123 -8.17 20.67 6.92
N GLU A 124 -9.27 21.28 7.35
CA GLU A 124 -9.25 22.48 8.17
C GLU A 124 -8.52 22.21 9.50
N SER A 125 -7.79 23.20 10.02
CA SER A 125 -6.96 23.04 11.23
C SER A 125 -7.72 22.49 12.44
N ASN A 126 -9.00 22.87 12.59
CA ASN A 126 -9.87 22.43 13.68
C ASN A 126 -10.41 20.99 13.48
N GLN A 127 -10.30 20.41 12.28
CA GLN A 127 -10.85 19.09 11.93
C GLN A 127 -9.76 18.06 11.63
N ARG A 128 -8.49 18.46 11.58
CA ARG A 128 -7.36 17.56 11.24
C ARG A 128 -7.34 16.30 12.07
N GLY A 129 -7.50 16.41 13.39
CA GLY A 129 -7.51 15.24 14.29
C GLY A 129 -8.60 14.23 13.94
N MET A 130 -9.81 14.72 13.62
CA MET A 130 -10.93 13.86 13.22
C MET A 130 -10.68 13.21 11.85
N VAL A 131 -10.19 13.96 10.87
CA VAL A 131 -9.91 13.46 9.51
C VAL A 131 -8.84 12.36 9.55
N PHE A 132 -7.74 12.60 10.29
CA PHE A 132 -6.69 11.60 10.47
C PHE A 132 -7.15 10.41 11.33
N GLY A 133 -8.04 10.61 12.30
CA GLY A 133 -8.65 9.54 13.07
C GLY A 133 -9.45 8.56 12.20
N PHE A 134 -10.26 9.05 11.27
CA PHE A 134 -10.97 8.21 10.31
C PHE A 134 -10.02 7.51 9.32
N TYR A 135 -8.96 8.19 8.88
CA TYR A 135 -7.91 7.58 8.05
C TYR A 135 -7.23 6.41 8.76
N MET A 136 -6.84 6.59 10.02
CA MET A 136 -6.26 5.52 10.83
C MET A 136 -7.24 4.38 11.07
N ALA A 137 -8.53 4.67 11.32
CA ALA A 137 -9.55 3.64 11.45
C ALA A 137 -9.69 2.81 10.15
N ALA A 138 -9.74 3.46 8.98
CA ALA A 138 -9.77 2.80 7.69
C ALA A 138 -8.51 1.93 7.46
N THR A 139 -7.35 2.45 7.86
CA THR A 139 -6.06 1.76 7.80
C THR A 139 -6.09 0.46 8.60
N TYR A 140 -6.43 0.54 9.88
CA TYR A 140 -6.45 -0.65 10.76
C TYR A 140 -7.56 -1.64 10.40
N LEU A 141 -8.73 -1.15 9.99
CA LEU A 141 -9.82 -2.02 9.50
C LEU A 141 -9.38 -2.77 8.22
N GLY A 142 -8.77 -2.08 7.27
CA GLY A 142 -8.26 -2.70 6.05
C GLY A 142 -7.21 -3.78 6.35
N MET A 143 -6.26 -3.48 7.24
CA MET A 143 -5.25 -4.45 7.66
C MET A 143 -5.87 -5.67 8.37
N SER A 144 -6.81 -5.45 9.28
CA SER A 144 -7.45 -6.53 10.05
C SER A 144 -8.32 -7.43 9.18
N LEU A 145 -9.06 -6.85 8.21
CA LEU A 145 -9.92 -7.61 7.30
C LEU A 145 -9.12 -8.33 6.20
N GLY A 146 -7.90 -7.88 5.92
CA GLY A 146 -7.03 -8.48 4.92
C GLY A 146 -6.22 -9.68 5.40
N GLN A 147 -6.21 -9.99 6.69
CA GLN A 147 -5.47 -11.10 7.30
C GLN A 147 -6.38 -12.30 7.56
#